data_602e4b4f55b5b8c836bcc9693d71659e
#
_entry.id   602e4b4f55b5b8c836bcc9693d71659e
#
_cell.length_a   1.000
_cell.length_b   1.000
_cell.length_c   1.000
_cell.angle_alpha   90.00
_cell.angle_beta   90.00
_cell.angle_gamma   90.00
#
_symmetry.space_group_name_H-M   'P 1'
#
loop_
_entity.id
_entity.type
_entity.pdbx_description
1 polymer ?
#
loop_
_entity_poly.entity_id
_entity_poly.type
_entity_poly.pdbx_seq_one_letter_code
_entity_poly.pdbx_strand_id
1 'polypeptide(L)'
;MTIPSPSLTALDPVEPFDPIVARLTRLHPKVIDLTLERLQRLLARLDHPEQHLPPVIHVAGTNGKGSTVAFLRAMLEAGGNRVHVLTSPHLISFTERIRLAGRLIEEPYLVQLLEECEAANGEAPITFFEMAMAAATLAFARVPADYLLLEVGLGGRYDATNIIPRTAVSVITPIGIDHKEFLGDTLAQIAGEKAGIIKP
;
A
#
# COMPACT_ATOMS: atom_id res chain seq x y z
N MET A 1 -18.30 2.29 -53.31
CA MET A 1 -17.07 1.76 -52.71
C MET A 1 -17.20 1.92 -51.20
N THR A 2 -17.52 0.84 -50.51
CA THR A 2 -17.70 0.80 -49.06
C THR A 2 -16.36 0.41 -48.43
N ILE A 3 -15.80 1.28 -47.61
CA ILE A 3 -14.57 1.01 -46.88
C ILE A 3 -14.90 0.04 -45.73
N PRO A 4 -14.28 -1.12 -45.63
CA PRO A 4 -14.52 -2.02 -44.51
C PRO A 4 -13.97 -1.40 -43.22
N SER A 5 -14.80 -1.39 -42.14
CA SER A 5 -14.37 -1.03 -40.82
C SER A 5 -13.29 -2.01 -40.33
N PRO A 6 -12.19 -1.53 -39.71
CA PRO A 6 -11.22 -2.42 -39.11
C PRO A 6 -11.88 -3.19 -37.96
N SER A 7 -11.79 -4.51 -37.98
CA SER A 7 -12.15 -5.36 -36.89
C SER A 7 -11.26 -5.02 -35.70
N LEU A 8 -11.85 -4.59 -34.58
CA LEU A 8 -11.19 -4.53 -33.31
C LEU A 8 -10.88 -5.98 -32.88
N THR A 9 -9.71 -6.47 -33.28
CA THR A 9 -9.12 -7.66 -32.64
C THR A 9 -8.93 -7.31 -31.15
N ALA A 10 -9.41 -8.21 -30.29
CA ALA A 10 -9.15 -8.12 -28.87
C ALA A 10 -7.65 -7.84 -28.68
N LEU A 11 -7.33 -6.73 -28.04
CA LEU A 11 -5.96 -6.43 -27.66
C LEU A 11 -5.54 -7.56 -26.71
N ASP A 12 -4.45 -8.24 -27.07
CA ASP A 12 -3.79 -9.17 -26.15
C ASP A 12 -3.59 -8.45 -24.81
N PRO A 13 -3.76 -9.16 -23.67
CA PRO A 13 -3.52 -8.54 -22.38
C PRO A 13 -2.10 -7.95 -22.39
N VAL A 14 -2.02 -6.61 -22.33
CA VAL A 14 -0.75 -5.90 -22.24
C VAL A 14 -0.08 -6.43 -20.98
N GLU A 15 1.03 -7.17 -21.15
CA GLU A 15 1.85 -7.59 -20.01
C GLU A 15 2.18 -6.34 -19.18
N PRO A 16 2.05 -6.41 -17.83
CA PRO A 16 2.35 -5.26 -17.01
C PRO A 16 3.78 -4.81 -17.32
N PHE A 17 3.94 -3.55 -17.66
CA PHE A 17 5.23 -2.95 -18.01
C PHE A 17 6.25 -3.01 -16.84
N ASP A 18 5.76 -3.17 -15.62
CA ASP A 18 6.57 -3.27 -14.40
C ASP A 18 6.84 -4.75 -14.04
N PRO A 19 8.11 -5.21 -14.04
CA PRO A 19 8.48 -6.59 -13.74
C PRO A 19 8.02 -7.06 -12.34
N ILE A 20 8.01 -6.14 -11.37
CA ILE A 20 7.57 -6.42 -9.98
C ILE A 20 6.07 -6.70 -9.97
N VAL A 21 5.29 -5.87 -10.67
CA VAL A 21 3.84 -6.08 -10.79
C VAL A 21 3.54 -7.41 -11.48
N ALA A 22 4.24 -7.73 -12.58
CA ALA A 22 4.10 -8.98 -13.29
C ALA A 22 4.40 -10.20 -12.38
N ARG A 23 5.48 -10.14 -11.61
CA ARG A 23 5.87 -11.17 -10.64
C ARG A 23 4.80 -11.36 -9.57
N LEU A 24 4.42 -10.30 -8.88
CA LEU A 24 3.44 -10.34 -7.78
C LEU A 24 2.07 -10.81 -8.27
N THR A 25 1.61 -10.35 -9.44
CA THR A 25 0.33 -10.78 -10.02
C THR A 25 0.32 -12.27 -10.36
N ARG A 26 1.44 -12.78 -10.88
CA ARG A 26 1.57 -14.20 -11.22
C ARG A 26 1.57 -15.10 -9.99
N LEU A 27 2.28 -14.70 -8.93
CA LEU A 27 2.42 -15.47 -7.70
C LEU A 27 1.22 -15.30 -6.76
N HIS A 28 0.59 -14.13 -6.78
CA HIS A 28 -0.49 -13.73 -5.87
C HIS A 28 -1.65 -13.11 -6.67
N PRO A 29 -2.42 -13.89 -7.44
CA PRO A 29 -3.42 -13.38 -8.38
C PRO A 29 -4.61 -12.69 -7.70
N LYS A 30 -4.86 -12.96 -6.42
CA LYS A 30 -5.94 -12.30 -5.68
C LYS A 30 -5.52 -10.88 -5.33
N VAL A 31 -6.18 -9.87 -5.92
CA VAL A 31 -5.81 -8.46 -5.82
C VAL A 31 -6.38 -7.81 -4.57
N ILE A 32 -7.67 -8.07 -4.27
CA ILE A 32 -8.38 -7.46 -3.14
C ILE A 32 -9.09 -8.54 -2.33
N ASP A 33 -8.78 -8.57 -1.04
CA ASP A 33 -9.47 -9.36 -0.04
C ASP A 33 -9.20 -8.73 1.34
N LEU A 34 -10.20 -8.01 1.85
CA LEU A 34 -10.07 -7.16 3.03
C LEU A 34 -10.05 -8.00 4.32
N THR A 35 -8.86 -8.44 4.71
CA THR A 35 -8.56 -9.12 5.98
C THR A 35 -7.14 -8.82 6.39
N LEU A 36 -6.84 -8.90 7.66
CA LEU A 36 -5.50 -8.64 8.21
C LEU A 36 -4.76 -9.92 8.63
N GLU A 37 -5.48 -11.03 8.83
CA GLU A 37 -4.94 -12.25 9.44
C GLU A 37 -3.79 -12.86 8.63
N ARG A 38 -3.88 -12.85 7.30
CA ARG A 38 -2.82 -13.40 6.43
C ARG A 38 -1.54 -12.60 6.56
N LEU A 39 -1.66 -11.26 6.49
CA LEU A 39 -0.51 -10.36 6.63
C LEU A 39 0.08 -10.44 8.05
N GLN A 40 -0.75 -10.43 9.09
CA GLN A 40 -0.31 -10.59 10.47
C GLN A 40 0.46 -11.90 10.68
N ARG A 41 -0.03 -13.01 10.10
CA ARG A 41 0.67 -14.30 10.12
C ARG A 41 2.05 -14.22 9.46
N LEU A 42 2.15 -13.53 8.30
CA LEU A 42 3.43 -13.35 7.61
C LEU A 42 4.39 -12.48 8.44
N LEU A 43 3.90 -11.35 8.96
CA LEU A 43 4.72 -10.45 9.78
C LEU A 43 5.22 -11.13 11.07
N ALA A 44 4.42 -12.02 11.68
CA ALA A 44 4.86 -12.84 12.81
C ALA A 44 6.00 -13.79 12.46
N ARG A 45 6.07 -14.28 11.21
CA ARG A 45 7.19 -15.10 10.72
C ARG A 45 8.43 -14.28 10.35
N LEU A 46 8.27 -12.98 10.23
CA LEU A 46 9.31 -11.99 9.94
C LEU A 46 9.74 -11.20 11.20
N ASP A 47 9.50 -11.76 12.39
CA ASP A 47 9.85 -11.18 13.69
C ASP A 47 9.19 -9.82 13.95
N HIS A 48 7.93 -9.65 13.52
CA HIS A 48 7.08 -8.49 13.80
C HIS A 48 7.70 -7.13 13.42
N PRO A 49 8.12 -6.91 12.16
CA PRO A 49 8.74 -5.64 11.75
C PRO A 49 7.81 -4.44 11.94
N GLU A 50 6.48 -4.65 11.96
CA GLU A 50 5.49 -3.59 12.22
C GLU A 50 5.60 -2.96 13.61
N GLN A 51 6.26 -3.63 14.57
CA GLN A 51 6.51 -3.11 15.91
C GLN A 51 7.73 -2.18 15.99
N HIS A 52 8.56 -2.17 14.95
CA HIS A 52 9.80 -1.40 14.88
C HIS A 52 9.75 -0.20 13.94
N LEU A 53 8.53 0.18 13.52
CA LEU A 53 8.31 1.33 12.65
C LEU A 53 8.52 2.65 13.41
N PRO A 54 9.02 3.71 12.74
CA PRO A 54 9.05 5.05 13.31
C PRO A 54 7.62 5.57 13.55
N PRO A 55 7.44 6.71 14.25
CA PRO A 55 6.13 7.33 14.42
C PRO A 55 5.33 7.43 13.13
N VAL A 56 4.12 6.83 13.10
CA VAL A 56 3.31 6.70 11.90
C VAL A 56 2.24 7.79 11.82
N ILE A 57 2.16 8.47 10.68
CA ILE A 57 1.02 9.30 10.28
C ILE A 57 0.23 8.50 9.24
N HIS A 58 -0.96 8.05 9.61
CA HIS A 58 -1.81 7.18 8.80
C HIS A 58 -2.94 7.97 8.16
N VAL A 59 -3.07 7.93 6.83
CA VAL A 59 -3.97 8.79 6.06
C VAL A 59 -5.01 7.96 5.31
N ALA A 60 -6.29 8.10 5.70
CA ALA A 60 -7.43 7.52 4.98
C ALA A 60 -8.34 8.62 4.41
N GLY A 61 -9.23 8.26 3.50
CA GLY A 61 -10.20 9.16 2.88
C GLY A 61 -10.59 8.68 1.48
N THR A 62 -11.54 9.33 0.85
CA THR A 62 -11.90 9.05 -0.53
C THR A 62 -10.97 9.83 -1.47
N ASN A 63 -10.88 11.13 -1.30
CA ASN A 63 -10.09 12.02 -2.14
C ASN A 63 -9.05 12.78 -1.32
N GLY A 64 -7.90 13.11 -1.94
CA GLY A 64 -6.87 13.95 -1.35
C GLY A 64 -5.87 13.26 -0.44
N LYS A 65 -5.91 11.93 -0.27
CA LYS A 65 -4.93 11.17 0.53
C LYS A 65 -3.49 11.43 0.06
N GLY A 66 -3.20 11.13 -1.20
CA GLY A 66 -1.86 11.30 -1.78
C GLY A 66 -1.38 12.75 -1.73
N SER A 67 -2.26 13.73 -1.98
CA SER A 67 -1.92 15.16 -1.83
C SER A 67 -1.56 15.51 -0.39
N THR A 68 -2.34 15.02 0.58
CA THR A 68 -2.05 15.21 2.01
C THR A 68 -0.70 14.60 2.38
N VAL A 69 -0.42 13.37 1.96
CA VAL A 69 0.87 12.71 2.17
C VAL A 69 2.01 13.50 1.54
N ALA A 70 1.84 14.01 0.32
CA ALA A 70 2.85 14.80 -0.37
C ALA A 70 3.17 16.11 0.36
N PHE A 71 2.15 16.84 0.85
CA PHE A 71 2.35 18.06 1.64
C PHE A 71 3.00 17.75 2.99
N LEU A 72 2.54 16.74 3.72
CA LEU A 72 3.13 16.34 5.00
C LEU A 72 4.60 15.97 4.82
N ARG A 73 4.93 15.18 3.78
CA ARG A 73 6.32 14.85 3.46
C ARG A 73 7.15 16.09 3.25
N ALA A 74 6.72 16.99 2.37
CA ALA A 74 7.45 18.20 2.05
C ALA A 74 7.72 19.07 3.29
N MET A 75 6.73 19.22 4.18
CA MET A 75 6.88 19.97 5.43
C MET A 75 7.83 19.30 6.42
N LEU A 76 7.74 17.98 6.60
CA LEU A 76 8.61 17.24 7.50
C LEU A 76 10.07 17.22 7.00
N GLU A 77 10.28 16.99 5.69
CA GLU A 77 11.61 17.02 5.07
C GLU A 77 12.22 18.43 5.12
N ALA A 78 11.43 19.49 4.90
CA ALA A 78 11.89 20.88 5.08
C ALA A 78 12.28 21.18 6.53
N GLY A 79 11.66 20.49 7.50
CA GLY A 79 12.04 20.53 8.92
C GLY A 79 13.27 19.68 9.28
N GLY A 80 13.95 19.09 8.28
CA GLY A 80 15.16 18.28 8.48
C GLY A 80 14.92 16.82 8.87
N ASN A 81 13.67 16.34 8.81
CA ASN A 81 13.33 14.96 9.17
C ASN A 81 13.55 14.01 7.98
N ARG A 82 13.95 12.76 8.27
CA ARG A 82 13.96 11.66 7.32
C ARG A 82 12.58 11.02 7.34
N VAL A 83 11.94 10.93 6.17
CA VAL A 83 10.56 10.48 6.07
C VAL A 83 10.43 9.26 5.18
N HIS A 84 9.85 8.19 5.73
CA HIS A 84 9.36 7.08 4.94
C HIS A 84 7.97 7.40 4.39
N VAL A 85 7.65 6.87 3.22
CA VAL A 85 6.32 7.04 2.62
C VAL A 85 5.87 5.75 1.94
N LEU A 86 4.62 5.38 2.18
CA LEU A 86 3.87 4.44 1.34
C LEU A 86 2.68 5.16 0.72
N THR A 87 2.56 5.09 -0.61
CA THR A 87 1.43 5.65 -1.38
C THR A 87 0.88 4.63 -2.36
N SER A 88 -0.35 4.84 -2.82
CA SER A 88 -0.99 4.02 -3.85
C SER A 88 -2.06 4.82 -4.64
N PRO A 89 -2.26 4.49 -5.93
CA PRO A 89 -1.44 3.63 -6.76
C PRO A 89 -0.15 4.30 -7.23
N HIS A 90 0.70 3.58 -7.97
CA HIS A 90 1.81 4.16 -8.75
C HIS A 90 1.34 4.59 -10.15
N LEU A 91 2.12 5.40 -10.84
CA LEU A 91 1.83 5.86 -12.20
C LEU A 91 2.57 5.04 -13.25
N ILE A 92 3.84 4.76 -13.03
CA ILE A 92 4.73 4.09 -13.99
C ILE A 92 5.36 2.85 -13.36
N SER A 93 6.05 3.00 -12.23
CA SER A 93 6.79 1.92 -11.57
C SER A 93 6.29 1.66 -10.15
N PHE A 94 6.25 0.39 -9.78
CA PHE A 94 5.86 -0.04 -8.42
C PHE A 94 6.72 0.60 -7.33
N THR A 95 7.99 0.86 -7.60
CA THR A 95 8.92 1.51 -6.66
C THR A 95 8.47 2.91 -6.24
N GLU A 96 7.63 3.59 -7.03
CA GLU A 96 7.07 4.90 -6.67
C GLU A 96 6.25 4.85 -5.37
N ARG A 97 5.69 3.67 -5.04
CA ARG A 97 4.87 3.48 -3.84
C ARG A 97 5.66 3.58 -2.55
N ILE A 98 6.98 3.31 -2.59
CA ILE A 98 7.80 3.15 -1.39
C ILE A 98 8.96 4.15 -1.41
N ARG A 99 9.00 5.04 -0.41
CA ARG A 99 10.15 5.91 -0.17
C ARG A 99 10.79 5.58 1.18
N LEU A 100 12.10 5.43 1.15
CA LEU A 100 12.93 5.16 2.33
C LEU A 100 13.78 6.39 2.65
N ALA A 101 13.48 7.06 3.76
CA ALA A 101 14.21 8.26 4.21
C ALA A 101 14.37 9.31 3.09
N GLY A 102 13.26 9.61 2.37
CA GLY A 102 13.19 10.61 1.31
C GLY A 102 13.53 10.12 -0.11
N ARG A 103 14.05 8.90 -0.30
CA ARG A 103 14.42 8.35 -1.62
C ARG A 103 13.49 7.22 -2.01
N LEU A 104 13.21 7.05 -3.31
CA LEU A 104 12.51 5.87 -3.80
C LEU A 104 13.32 4.61 -3.46
N ILE A 105 12.61 3.54 -3.13
CA ILE A 105 13.25 2.24 -2.93
C ILE A 105 13.89 1.78 -4.24
N GLU A 106 15.10 1.24 -4.17
CA GLU A 106 15.76 0.65 -5.33
C GLU A 106 15.13 -0.71 -5.67
N GLU A 107 14.91 -0.94 -6.95
CA GLU A 107 14.27 -2.18 -7.43
C GLU A 107 14.98 -3.45 -6.95
N PRO A 108 16.34 -3.58 -7.00
CA PRO A 108 17.01 -4.77 -6.50
C PRO A 108 16.76 -5.01 -5.00
N TYR A 109 16.67 -3.94 -4.20
CA TYR A 109 16.40 -4.08 -2.77
C TYR A 109 14.94 -4.51 -2.52
N LEU A 110 13.99 -3.96 -3.28
CA LEU A 110 12.60 -4.39 -3.19
C LEU A 110 12.42 -5.86 -3.59
N VAL A 111 13.08 -6.31 -4.66
CA VAL A 111 13.06 -7.72 -5.08
C VAL A 111 13.61 -8.62 -3.98
N GLN A 112 14.74 -8.26 -3.36
CA GLN A 112 15.30 -9.01 -2.22
C GLN A 112 14.31 -9.12 -1.06
N LEU A 113 13.61 -8.04 -0.71
CA LEU A 113 12.61 -8.05 0.37
C LEU A 113 11.40 -8.91 0.02
N LEU A 114 10.95 -8.89 -1.24
CA LEU A 114 9.87 -9.76 -1.71
C LEU A 114 10.27 -11.23 -1.63
N GLU A 115 11.48 -11.58 -2.03
CA GLU A 115 12.00 -12.95 -1.92
C GLU A 115 12.06 -13.44 -0.46
N GLU A 116 12.47 -12.58 0.45
CA GLU A 116 12.46 -12.88 1.88
C GLU A 116 11.04 -13.11 2.41
N CYS A 117 10.10 -12.24 2.03
CA CYS A 117 8.68 -12.38 2.40
C CYS A 117 8.08 -13.68 1.82
N GLU A 118 8.35 -13.99 0.55
CA GLU A 118 7.89 -15.22 -0.11
C GLU A 118 8.44 -16.46 0.58
N ALA A 119 9.73 -16.46 0.91
CA ALA A 119 10.36 -17.57 1.65
C ALA A 119 9.72 -17.76 3.03
N ALA A 120 9.46 -16.69 3.76
CA ALA A 120 8.78 -16.73 5.06
C ALA A 120 7.30 -17.14 4.95
N ASN A 121 6.61 -16.71 3.88
CA ASN A 121 5.21 -17.06 3.65
C ASN A 121 5.03 -18.54 3.28
N GLY A 122 5.97 -19.12 2.54
CA GLY A 122 5.85 -20.45 1.94
C GLY A 122 4.67 -20.52 0.98
N GLU A 123 3.93 -21.63 1.02
CA GLU A 123 2.75 -21.85 0.16
C GLU A 123 1.44 -21.28 0.73
N ALA A 124 1.50 -20.53 1.85
CA ALA A 124 0.30 -20.01 2.47
C ALA A 124 -0.37 -18.94 1.57
N PRO A 125 -1.72 -18.92 1.49
CA PRO A 125 -2.41 -17.93 0.67
C PRO A 125 -2.12 -16.51 1.19
N ILE A 126 -1.85 -15.60 0.25
CA ILE A 126 -1.65 -14.18 0.49
C ILE A 126 -2.01 -13.41 -0.77
N THR A 127 -2.43 -12.15 -0.64
CA THR A 127 -2.73 -11.31 -1.80
C THR A 127 -1.50 -10.52 -2.27
N PHE A 128 -1.56 -10.04 -3.53
CA PHE A 128 -0.58 -9.10 -4.10
C PHE A 128 -0.26 -7.94 -3.15
N PHE A 129 -1.32 -7.29 -2.63
CA PHE A 129 -1.14 -6.08 -1.82
C PHE A 129 -0.57 -6.38 -0.43
N GLU A 130 -0.97 -7.50 0.17
CA GLU A 130 -0.43 -7.95 1.46
C GLU A 130 1.06 -8.30 1.37
N MET A 131 1.49 -8.99 0.30
CA MET A 131 2.90 -9.29 0.06
C MET A 131 3.73 -8.02 -0.13
N ALA A 132 3.23 -7.08 -0.93
CA ALA A 132 3.87 -5.79 -1.13
C ALA A 132 3.95 -4.97 0.18
N MET A 133 2.91 -5.02 1.01
CA MET A 133 2.90 -4.36 2.32
C MET A 133 3.90 -4.99 3.29
N ALA A 134 4.03 -6.32 3.31
CA ALA A 134 5.04 -7.01 4.12
C ALA A 134 6.46 -6.56 3.75
N ALA A 135 6.79 -6.54 2.46
CA ALA A 135 8.09 -6.09 1.97
C ALA A 135 8.36 -4.61 2.32
N ALA A 136 7.36 -3.74 2.16
CA ALA A 136 7.47 -2.34 2.56
C ALA A 136 7.69 -2.19 4.08
N THR A 137 6.97 -2.96 4.89
CA THR A 137 7.11 -2.95 6.35
C THR A 137 8.52 -3.37 6.79
N LEU A 138 9.09 -4.41 6.18
CA LEU A 138 10.48 -4.81 6.40
C LEU A 138 11.46 -3.69 6.06
N ALA A 139 11.27 -3.03 4.90
CA ALA A 139 12.12 -1.91 4.49
C ALA A 139 12.08 -0.76 5.50
N PHE A 140 10.87 -0.38 5.94
CA PHE A 140 10.67 0.69 6.90
C PHE A 140 11.26 0.39 8.29
N ALA A 141 11.21 -0.87 8.74
CA ALA A 141 11.78 -1.28 10.00
C ALA A 141 13.32 -1.31 9.98
N ARG A 142 13.94 -1.59 8.80
CA ARG A 142 15.39 -1.74 8.63
C ARG A 142 16.12 -0.43 8.36
N VAL A 143 15.46 0.51 7.70
CA VAL A 143 16.05 1.80 7.36
C VAL A 143 15.65 2.84 8.39
N PRO A 144 16.59 3.52 9.08
CA PRO A 144 16.23 4.53 10.08
C PRO A 144 15.57 5.76 9.45
N ALA A 145 14.43 6.19 10.04
CA ALA A 145 13.72 7.42 9.71
C ALA A 145 13.05 8.01 10.95
N ASP A 146 12.61 9.27 10.83
CA ASP A 146 12.01 10.00 11.94
C ASP A 146 10.47 9.90 11.92
N TYR A 147 9.89 9.69 10.72
CA TYR A 147 8.44 9.49 10.50
C TYR A 147 8.16 8.51 9.37
N LEU A 148 6.99 7.87 9.43
CA LEU A 148 6.41 7.09 8.34
C LEU A 148 5.02 7.64 7.99
N LEU A 149 4.83 8.02 6.72
CA LEU A 149 3.55 8.40 6.16
C LEU A 149 2.95 7.19 5.44
N LEU A 150 1.80 6.71 5.91
CA LEU A 150 1.07 5.60 5.30
C LEU A 150 -0.23 6.09 4.66
N GLU A 151 -0.36 5.92 3.36
CA GLU A 151 -1.62 6.11 2.63
C GLU A 151 -2.39 4.80 2.59
N VAL A 152 -3.65 4.83 3.05
CA VAL A 152 -4.60 3.71 2.94
C VAL A 152 -4.91 3.44 1.47
N GLY A 153 -4.81 2.19 1.05
CA GLY A 153 -5.17 1.78 -0.30
C GLY A 153 -6.68 1.74 -0.51
N LEU A 154 -7.40 0.99 0.35
CA LEU A 154 -8.84 0.81 0.26
C LEU A 154 -9.49 0.77 1.64
N GLY A 155 -10.56 1.57 1.83
CA GLY A 155 -11.30 1.56 3.09
C GLY A 155 -10.49 2.14 4.25
N GLY A 156 -10.04 1.30 5.14
CA GLY A 156 -9.23 1.65 6.30
C GLY A 156 -9.14 0.53 7.32
N ARG A 157 -10.27 0.11 7.90
CA ARG A 157 -10.36 -0.91 8.97
C ARG A 157 -9.59 -2.19 8.65
N TYR A 158 -9.77 -2.73 7.46
CA TYR A 158 -9.17 -3.98 6.98
C TYR A 158 -8.12 -3.76 5.87
N ASP A 159 -7.71 -2.51 5.65
CA ASP A 159 -6.62 -2.23 4.72
C ASP A 159 -5.31 -2.79 5.26
N ALA A 160 -4.47 -3.32 4.38
CA ALA A 160 -3.19 -3.91 4.78
C ALA A 160 -2.27 -2.93 5.51
N THR A 161 -2.43 -1.61 5.30
CA THR A 161 -1.69 -0.60 6.06
C THR A 161 -2.11 -0.52 7.53
N ASN A 162 -3.28 -1.06 7.90
CA ASN A 162 -3.83 -0.99 9.27
C ASN A 162 -3.28 -2.08 10.21
N ILE A 163 -2.24 -2.80 9.81
CA ILE A 163 -1.52 -3.78 10.66
C ILE A 163 -0.70 -3.10 11.76
N ILE A 164 -0.48 -1.81 11.68
CA ILE A 164 0.32 -1.05 12.64
C ILE A 164 -0.38 -1.00 14.00
N PRO A 165 0.37 -1.20 15.12
CA PRO A 165 -0.24 -1.23 16.45
C PRO A 165 -0.63 0.15 16.97
N ARG A 166 0.07 1.20 16.54
CA ARG A 166 -0.09 2.59 17.02
C ARG A 166 0.13 3.59 15.89
N THR A 167 -0.54 4.74 15.98
CA THR A 167 -0.31 5.91 15.13
C THR A 167 0.10 7.10 15.98
N ALA A 168 1.00 7.94 15.48
CA ALA A 168 1.22 9.27 16.05
C ALA A 168 0.05 10.19 15.70
N VAL A 169 -0.47 10.06 14.47
CA VAL A 169 -1.63 10.81 13.97
C VAL A 169 -2.40 9.95 12.99
N SER A 170 -3.74 9.93 13.11
CA SER A 170 -4.65 9.40 12.08
C SER A 170 -5.33 10.58 11.38
N VAL A 171 -5.24 10.63 10.05
CA VAL A 171 -5.82 11.71 9.23
C VAL A 171 -6.94 11.12 8.37
N ILE A 172 -8.12 11.75 8.42
CA ILE A 172 -9.23 11.44 7.53
C ILE A 172 -9.43 12.61 6.58
N THR A 173 -9.16 12.39 5.30
CA THR A 173 -9.41 13.36 4.24
C THR A 173 -10.89 13.30 3.79
N PRO A 174 -11.38 14.19 2.90
CA PRO A 174 -12.79 14.21 2.51
C PRO A 174 -13.33 12.83 2.10
N ILE A 175 -14.52 12.51 2.63
CA ILE A 175 -15.23 11.25 2.40
C ILE A 175 -16.29 11.46 1.32
N GLY A 176 -16.32 10.57 0.34
CA GLY A 176 -17.32 10.51 -0.73
C GLY A 176 -17.76 9.06 -0.95
N ILE A 177 -18.76 8.87 -1.81
CA ILE A 177 -19.21 7.55 -2.23
C ILE A 177 -18.20 6.99 -3.22
N ASP A 178 -17.56 5.86 -2.85
CA ASP A 178 -16.60 5.14 -3.67
C ASP A 178 -16.49 3.69 -3.18
N HIS A 179 -16.05 2.76 -4.04
CA HIS A 179 -15.84 1.35 -3.71
C HIS A 179 -17.00 0.70 -2.95
N LYS A 180 -18.21 0.93 -3.40
CA LYS A 180 -19.46 0.50 -2.73
C LYS A 180 -19.51 -1.01 -2.48
N GLU A 181 -18.96 -1.79 -3.41
CA GLU A 181 -18.88 -3.25 -3.33
C GLU A 181 -18.08 -3.76 -2.12
N PHE A 182 -17.19 -2.92 -1.56
CA PHE A 182 -16.35 -3.27 -0.40
C PHE A 182 -16.72 -2.50 0.87
N LEU A 183 -17.16 -1.24 0.72
CA LEU A 183 -17.27 -0.31 1.85
C LEU A 183 -18.72 0.01 2.24
N GLY A 184 -19.68 -0.42 1.41
CA GLY A 184 -21.10 -0.14 1.60
C GLY A 184 -21.63 1.04 0.81
N ASP A 185 -22.95 1.23 0.86
CA ASP A 185 -23.70 2.12 -0.02
C ASP A 185 -23.90 3.55 0.52
N THR A 186 -23.55 3.79 1.76
CA THR A 186 -23.79 5.07 2.43
C THR A 186 -22.50 5.74 2.89
N LEU A 187 -22.52 7.08 2.96
CA LEU A 187 -21.39 7.84 3.52
C LEU A 187 -21.04 7.41 4.95
N ALA A 188 -22.03 7.04 5.76
CA ALA A 188 -21.81 6.60 7.13
C ALA A 188 -21.04 5.27 7.19
N GLN A 189 -21.39 4.31 6.33
CA GLN A 189 -20.65 3.03 6.23
C GLN A 189 -19.21 3.28 5.78
N ILE A 190 -19.02 4.02 4.69
CA ILE A 190 -17.69 4.36 4.16
C ILE A 190 -16.86 5.12 5.20
N ALA A 191 -17.46 6.06 5.92
CA ALA A 191 -16.79 6.79 7.00
C ALA A 191 -16.38 5.86 8.16
N GLY A 192 -17.24 4.90 8.53
CA GLY A 192 -16.94 3.90 9.55
C GLY A 192 -15.75 3.03 9.21
N GLU A 193 -15.65 2.58 7.93
CA GLU A 193 -14.50 1.82 7.45
C GLU A 193 -13.21 2.65 7.48
N LYS A 194 -13.27 3.91 7.03
CA LYS A 194 -12.10 4.81 7.07
C LYS A 194 -11.69 5.17 8.49
N ALA A 195 -12.64 5.41 9.38
CA ALA A 195 -12.38 5.68 10.80
C ALA A 195 -11.74 4.49 11.54
N GLY A 196 -11.79 3.28 10.96
CA GLY A 196 -11.12 2.08 11.49
C GLY A 196 -9.59 2.19 11.61
N ILE A 197 -8.96 3.23 11.04
CA ILE A 197 -7.52 3.51 11.22
C ILE A 197 -7.22 4.28 12.52
N ILE A 198 -8.22 4.83 13.19
CA ILE A 198 -8.02 5.56 14.45
C ILE A 198 -7.71 4.54 15.55
N LYS A 199 -6.57 4.71 16.18
CA LYS A 199 -6.12 3.87 17.29
C LYS A 199 -6.37 4.57 18.63
N PRO A 200 -6.56 3.82 19.72
CA PRO A 200 -6.67 4.39 21.07
C PRO A 200 -5.39 5.08 21.50
#